data_c144b956846c2276b84f259c10518f89
#
_entry.id   c144b956846c2276b84f259c10518f89
#
_cell.length_a   1.000
_cell.length_b   1.000
_cell.length_c   1.000
_cell.angle_alpha   90.00
_cell.angle_beta   90.00
_cell.angle_gamma   90.00
#
_symmetry.space_group_name_H-M   'P 1'
#
loop_
_entity.id
_entity.type
_entity.pdbx_description
1 polymer ?
#
loop_
_entity_poly.entity_id
_entity_poly.type
_entity_poly.pdbx_seq_one_letter_code
_entity_poly.pdbx_strand_id
1 'polypeptide(L)'
;MRNLTRIVRSMRELWPFYLVVVVTSALTSVFTLAGPFIVKHATDTIVAGVSGDLDVDAATRTVILLAVGLLAVELATTLTSNIGGWFGDVMAVRMRQILSSRYFAKLLSLPQRYFDTQVTGTIISRLDRSILGLTEFLNSMANNFISMIMTIVMVLAVAAWYYWPLAVLLIVIFPLYLVLTAMTSRRWMVWEKEKNDHIDTAQGRFAEVVGQVKVVKSFVAELRELRLFQGHFVSTVGVTRHQSRYWHLMDVLRLSGMNVIFFAIYVMLFLRTLHGDFTLGDMVLLIQLVAMARQPAMMMSWMVDTAQKASAGSREYFDAMEELEEPTTSPALLAASRRGGPVLVPASEVDATSLPRLTVPRSGPVLEFDHVTFGYDADDPVIHDVSFTAARGERVALVGESGGGKSTLVNLLLGLYRPTEGVMRVCGRDVRDLTSAELRASVGVVFQEPFLFSGTVRENIAYGRPDATEADVRSAARRANAADFIEGFRDGYDTLIGERGLRLSGGQKQRIAVARAMLKDAPVLVLDEATSALDTKAERTVQAGLDELMEGRTTLVIAHRLSTIADVDTIITLDHGRVDEVGSPADLAVSGGIYSELLRLTASSSEADRERLRRFGFDAGPATSGE
;
A
#
# COMPACT_ATOMS: atom_id res chain seq x y z
N MET A 1 -13.43 -12.11 12.92
CA MET A 1 -13.96 -13.38 12.34
C MET A 1 -14.79 -13.13 11.08
N ARG A 2 -15.85 -12.28 11.09
CA ARG A 2 -16.67 -12.00 9.90
C ARG A 2 -15.86 -11.52 8.67
N ASN A 3 -14.87 -10.68 8.87
CA ASN A 3 -14.02 -10.19 7.78
C ASN A 3 -13.06 -11.27 7.24
N LEU A 4 -12.52 -12.14 8.09
CA LEU A 4 -11.69 -13.26 7.65
C LEU A 4 -12.46 -14.24 6.77
N THR A 5 -13.71 -14.59 7.17
CA THR A 5 -14.57 -15.43 6.33
C THR A 5 -14.95 -14.74 5.01
N ARG A 6 -15.12 -13.41 5.01
CA ARG A 6 -15.35 -12.61 3.80
C ARG A 6 -14.15 -12.70 2.86
N ILE A 7 -12.91 -12.65 3.38
CA ILE A 7 -11.69 -12.78 2.58
C ILE A 7 -11.59 -14.19 1.96
N VAL A 8 -11.67 -15.24 2.76
CA VAL A 8 -11.61 -16.62 2.25
C VAL A 8 -12.68 -16.85 1.17
N ARG A 9 -13.90 -16.36 1.40
CA ARG A 9 -14.99 -16.46 0.41
C ARG A 9 -14.73 -15.58 -0.83
N SER A 10 -13.95 -14.51 -0.72
CA SER A 10 -13.59 -13.65 -1.85
C SER A 10 -12.54 -14.27 -2.77
N MET A 11 -11.85 -15.33 -2.34
CA MET A 11 -10.74 -15.99 -3.03
C MET A 11 -11.17 -17.30 -3.69
N ARG A 12 -12.24 -17.29 -4.51
CA ARG A 12 -12.73 -18.51 -5.20
C ARG A 12 -11.68 -19.17 -6.09
N GLU A 13 -10.76 -18.39 -6.61
CA GLU A 13 -9.66 -18.88 -7.46
C GLU A 13 -8.70 -19.83 -6.71
N LEU A 14 -8.66 -19.75 -5.36
CA LEU A 14 -7.82 -20.59 -4.51
C LEU A 14 -8.53 -21.85 -4.01
N TRP A 15 -9.79 -22.11 -4.40
CA TRP A 15 -10.56 -23.27 -3.96
C TRP A 15 -9.85 -24.62 -4.17
N PRO A 16 -9.16 -24.87 -5.31
CA PRO A 16 -8.43 -26.11 -5.48
C PRO A 16 -7.32 -26.30 -4.43
N PHE A 17 -6.64 -25.21 -4.08
CA PHE A 17 -5.60 -25.24 -3.04
C PHE A 17 -6.18 -25.53 -1.66
N TYR A 18 -7.31 -24.90 -1.29
CA TYR A 18 -8.00 -25.19 -0.04
C TYR A 18 -8.39 -26.66 0.06
N LEU A 19 -8.94 -27.24 -1.01
CA LEU A 19 -9.33 -28.64 -1.05
C LEU A 19 -8.13 -29.55 -0.81
N VAL A 20 -7.03 -29.34 -1.54
CA VAL A 20 -5.80 -30.15 -1.37
C VAL A 20 -5.26 -30.05 0.06
N VAL A 21 -5.17 -28.83 0.62
CA VAL A 21 -4.71 -28.61 1.99
C VAL A 21 -5.60 -29.34 3.00
N VAL A 22 -6.91 -29.28 2.86
CA VAL A 22 -7.85 -29.98 3.76
C VAL A 22 -7.70 -31.50 3.65
N VAL A 23 -7.62 -32.02 2.42
CA VAL A 23 -7.46 -33.46 2.17
C VAL A 23 -6.11 -33.97 2.72
N THR A 24 -5.02 -33.28 2.42
CA THR A 24 -3.70 -33.67 2.93
C THR A 24 -3.62 -33.55 4.45
N SER A 25 -4.22 -32.52 5.06
CA SER A 25 -4.31 -32.39 6.52
C SER A 25 -5.11 -33.53 7.15
N ALA A 26 -6.22 -33.96 6.54
CA ALA A 26 -7.01 -35.09 7.00
C ALA A 26 -6.22 -36.42 6.91
N LEU A 27 -5.55 -36.65 5.78
CA LEU A 27 -4.69 -37.83 5.58
C LEU A 27 -3.52 -37.86 6.59
N THR A 28 -2.84 -36.74 6.76
CA THR A 28 -1.77 -36.57 7.75
C THR A 28 -2.28 -36.91 9.16
N SER A 29 -3.45 -36.41 9.54
CA SER A 29 -4.04 -36.70 10.87
C SER A 29 -4.39 -38.17 11.04
N VAL A 30 -4.91 -38.84 9.99
CA VAL A 30 -5.20 -40.29 10.02
C VAL A 30 -3.92 -41.09 10.17
N PHE A 31 -2.88 -40.80 9.37
CA PHE A 31 -1.60 -41.51 9.45
C PHE A 31 -0.93 -41.25 10.80
N THR A 32 -0.91 -40.04 11.30
CA THR A 32 -0.36 -39.73 12.63
C THR A 32 -1.07 -40.51 13.73
N LEU A 33 -2.37 -40.72 13.61
CA LEU A 33 -3.15 -41.49 14.58
C LEU A 33 -2.93 -43.01 14.46
N ALA A 34 -2.55 -43.51 13.29
CA ALA A 34 -2.28 -44.94 13.08
C ALA A 34 -1.05 -45.45 13.87
N GLY A 35 -0.04 -44.56 14.08
CA GLY A 35 1.18 -44.90 14.83
C GLY A 35 0.90 -45.45 16.23
N PRO A 36 0.16 -44.77 17.10
CA PRO A 36 -0.23 -45.26 18.42
C PRO A 36 -0.93 -46.65 18.42
N PHE A 37 -1.76 -46.93 17.40
CA PHE A 37 -2.41 -48.26 17.28
C PHE A 37 -1.42 -49.37 16.94
N ILE A 38 -0.45 -49.08 16.07
CA ILE A 38 0.61 -50.04 15.73
C ILE A 38 1.46 -50.34 16.98
N VAL A 39 1.82 -49.29 17.73
CA VAL A 39 2.61 -49.43 18.97
C VAL A 39 1.82 -50.22 20.03
N LYS A 40 0.50 -50.00 20.15
CA LYS A 40 -0.38 -50.80 21.02
C LYS A 40 -0.25 -52.27 20.66
N HIS A 41 -0.49 -52.64 19.39
CA HIS A 41 -0.45 -54.03 18.95
C HIS A 41 0.93 -54.65 19.12
N ALA A 42 2.00 -53.90 18.88
CA ALA A 42 3.37 -54.34 19.13
C ALA A 42 3.61 -54.65 20.63
N THR A 43 3.12 -53.75 21.51
CA THR A 43 3.25 -53.93 22.97
C THR A 43 2.49 -55.16 23.43
N ASP A 44 1.24 -55.34 23.02
CA ASP A 44 0.42 -56.52 23.40
C ASP A 44 1.05 -57.82 22.88
N THR A 45 1.59 -57.82 21.64
CA THR A 45 2.31 -58.98 21.07
C THR A 45 3.58 -59.33 21.86
N ILE A 46 4.36 -58.30 22.26
CA ILE A 46 5.57 -58.49 23.08
C ILE A 46 5.19 -59.08 24.44
N VAL A 47 4.17 -58.56 25.09
CA VAL A 47 3.69 -59.10 26.39
C VAL A 47 3.26 -60.54 26.25
N ALA A 48 2.47 -60.91 25.23
CA ALA A 48 2.03 -62.29 24.98
C ALA A 48 3.20 -63.26 24.68
N GLY A 49 4.22 -62.75 23.97
CA GLY A 49 5.44 -63.54 23.73
C GLY A 49 6.29 -63.76 24.99
N VAL A 50 6.36 -62.76 25.88
CA VAL A 50 7.10 -62.86 27.16
C VAL A 50 6.35 -63.69 28.19
N SER A 51 5.01 -63.66 28.25
CA SER A 51 4.18 -64.47 29.15
C SER A 51 4.09 -65.95 28.74
N GLY A 52 4.53 -66.29 27.52
CA GLY A 52 4.44 -67.60 26.98
C GLY A 52 3.12 -67.96 26.32
N ASP A 53 2.21 -67.00 26.16
CA ASP A 53 0.91 -67.15 25.48
C ASP A 53 1.04 -67.25 23.97
N LEU A 54 2.16 -66.73 23.41
CA LEU A 54 2.47 -66.75 21.99
C LEU A 54 3.89 -67.33 21.78
N ASP A 55 4.08 -68.10 20.72
CA ASP A 55 5.41 -68.56 20.30
C ASP A 55 6.33 -67.36 19.98
N VAL A 56 7.56 -67.40 20.52
CA VAL A 56 8.55 -66.33 20.41
C VAL A 56 8.90 -66.01 18.95
N ASP A 57 8.99 -67.02 18.09
CA ASP A 57 9.30 -66.84 16.67
C ASP A 57 8.12 -66.17 15.94
N ALA A 58 6.89 -66.51 16.27
CA ALA A 58 5.68 -65.87 15.74
C ALA A 58 5.55 -64.43 16.23
N ALA A 59 5.81 -64.20 17.53
CA ALA A 59 5.83 -62.86 18.12
C ALA A 59 6.89 -61.96 17.43
N THR A 60 8.10 -62.51 17.22
CA THR A 60 9.19 -61.76 16.54
C THR A 60 8.82 -61.35 15.13
N ARG A 61 8.23 -62.24 14.32
CA ARG A 61 7.79 -61.93 12.96
C ARG A 61 6.71 -60.82 12.97
N THR A 62 5.72 -60.90 13.87
CA THR A 62 4.65 -59.91 13.99
C THR A 62 5.20 -58.57 14.40
N VAL A 63 6.10 -58.47 15.37
CA VAL A 63 6.72 -57.21 15.80
C VAL A 63 7.53 -56.56 14.67
N ILE A 64 8.27 -57.36 13.89
CA ILE A 64 9.01 -56.85 12.72
C ILE A 64 8.03 -56.28 11.68
N LEU A 65 6.93 -56.98 11.38
CA LEU A 65 5.92 -56.48 10.46
C LEU A 65 5.28 -55.16 10.95
N LEU A 66 4.97 -55.07 12.24
CA LEU A 66 4.44 -53.86 12.85
C LEU A 66 5.46 -52.70 12.81
N ALA A 67 6.75 -52.96 13.02
CA ALA A 67 7.81 -51.99 12.89
C ALA A 67 7.94 -51.45 11.45
N VAL A 68 7.84 -52.33 10.44
CA VAL A 68 7.79 -51.95 9.02
C VAL A 68 6.53 -51.12 8.73
N GLY A 69 5.38 -51.54 9.31
CA GLY A 69 4.13 -50.78 9.21
C GLY A 69 4.25 -49.38 9.82
N LEU A 70 4.91 -49.24 10.97
CA LEU A 70 5.18 -47.96 11.61
C LEU A 70 6.04 -47.07 10.70
N LEU A 71 7.13 -47.61 10.13
CA LEU A 71 7.95 -46.85 9.17
C LEU A 71 7.13 -46.37 7.95
N ALA A 72 6.28 -47.24 7.40
CA ALA A 72 5.44 -46.88 6.26
C ALA A 72 4.46 -45.74 6.59
N VAL A 73 3.86 -45.80 7.78
CA VAL A 73 2.94 -44.73 8.27
C VAL A 73 3.69 -43.41 8.49
N GLU A 74 4.88 -43.44 9.08
CA GLU A 74 5.71 -42.27 9.30
C GLU A 74 6.16 -41.61 7.96
N LEU A 75 6.54 -42.44 6.98
CA LEU A 75 6.86 -41.96 5.63
C LEU A 75 5.63 -41.37 4.93
N ALA A 76 4.46 -42.01 5.07
CA ALA A 76 3.20 -41.48 4.52
C ALA A 76 2.81 -40.15 5.17
N THR A 77 2.97 -40.05 6.51
CA THR A 77 2.77 -38.79 7.25
C THR A 77 3.70 -37.69 6.74
N THR A 78 4.98 -37.99 6.59
CA THR A 78 5.99 -37.06 6.07
C THR A 78 5.64 -36.60 4.65
N LEU A 79 5.29 -37.54 3.77
CA LEU A 79 4.94 -37.21 2.39
C LEU A 79 3.67 -36.32 2.30
N THR A 80 2.61 -36.72 3.00
CA THR A 80 1.33 -35.96 2.95
C THR A 80 1.45 -34.59 3.58
N SER A 81 2.18 -34.44 4.68
CA SER A 81 2.40 -33.13 5.32
C SER A 81 3.22 -32.19 4.44
N ASN A 82 4.26 -32.68 3.77
CA ASN A 82 5.06 -31.85 2.87
C ASN A 82 4.32 -31.47 1.58
N ILE A 83 3.50 -32.38 1.03
CA ILE A 83 2.62 -32.03 -0.10
C ILE A 83 1.63 -30.93 0.32
N GLY A 84 0.97 -31.08 1.47
CA GLY A 84 0.06 -30.08 2.00
C GLY A 84 0.75 -28.74 2.24
N GLY A 85 1.96 -28.77 2.83
CA GLY A 85 2.79 -27.59 3.06
C GLY A 85 3.13 -26.84 1.78
N TRP A 86 3.56 -27.55 0.74
CA TRP A 86 3.86 -26.93 -0.56
C TRP A 86 2.63 -26.21 -1.16
N PHE A 87 1.46 -26.86 -1.14
CA PHE A 87 0.22 -26.23 -1.59
C PHE A 87 -0.18 -25.04 -0.71
N GLY A 88 0.02 -25.13 0.61
CA GLY A 88 -0.22 -24.05 1.57
C GLY A 88 0.65 -22.82 1.29
N ASP A 89 1.94 -23.01 1.07
CA ASP A 89 2.89 -21.92 0.77
C ASP A 89 2.54 -21.21 -0.55
N VAL A 90 2.30 -21.99 -1.62
CA VAL A 90 1.92 -21.43 -2.93
C VAL A 90 0.59 -20.68 -2.83
N MET A 91 -0.38 -21.22 -2.08
CA MET A 91 -1.67 -20.57 -1.84
C MET A 91 -1.49 -19.23 -1.12
N ALA A 92 -0.67 -19.17 -0.08
CA ALA A 92 -0.42 -17.95 0.69
C ALA A 92 0.19 -16.84 -0.18
N VAL A 93 1.19 -17.18 -1.01
CA VAL A 93 1.83 -16.22 -1.92
C VAL A 93 0.87 -15.75 -3.02
N ARG A 94 0.07 -16.65 -3.61
CA ARG A 94 -0.97 -16.27 -4.58
C ARG A 94 -2.02 -15.35 -3.96
N MET A 95 -2.41 -15.60 -2.74
CA MET A 95 -3.33 -14.72 -2.04
C MET A 95 -2.73 -13.33 -1.82
N ARG A 96 -1.46 -13.27 -1.41
CA ARG A 96 -0.75 -11.98 -1.28
C ARG A 96 -0.76 -11.23 -2.61
N GLN A 97 -0.46 -11.90 -3.72
CA GLN A 97 -0.52 -11.32 -5.06
C GLN A 97 -1.89 -10.72 -5.37
N ILE A 98 -2.97 -11.50 -5.15
CA ILE A 98 -4.34 -11.07 -5.44
C ILE A 98 -4.73 -9.86 -4.57
N LEU A 99 -4.48 -9.92 -3.26
CA LEU A 99 -4.83 -8.84 -2.33
C LEU A 99 -4.05 -7.57 -2.63
N SER A 100 -2.73 -7.67 -2.87
CA SER A 100 -1.88 -6.52 -3.19
C SER A 100 -2.29 -5.87 -4.51
N SER A 101 -2.55 -6.67 -5.54
CA SER A 101 -2.98 -6.15 -6.84
C SER A 101 -4.33 -5.43 -6.76
N ARG A 102 -5.31 -6.02 -6.06
CA ARG A 102 -6.63 -5.41 -5.87
C ARG A 102 -6.56 -4.13 -5.03
N TYR A 103 -5.77 -4.13 -3.97
CA TYR A 103 -5.59 -2.95 -3.13
C TYR A 103 -4.92 -1.81 -3.90
N PHE A 104 -3.87 -2.12 -4.67
CA PHE A 104 -3.19 -1.13 -5.49
C PHE A 104 -4.11 -0.57 -6.58
N ALA A 105 -4.86 -1.44 -7.28
CA ALA A 105 -5.87 -1.00 -8.24
C ALA A 105 -6.95 -0.12 -7.58
N LYS A 106 -7.36 -0.46 -6.35
CA LYS A 106 -8.29 0.37 -5.57
C LYS A 106 -7.70 1.73 -5.26
N LEU A 107 -6.48 1.81 -4.75
CA LEU A 107 -5.81 3.09 -4.48
C LEU A 107 -5.77 3.97 -5.72
N LEU A 108 -5.40 3.43 -6.88
CA LEU A 108 -5.35 4.17 -8.13
C LEU A 108 -6.75 4.65 -8.61
N SER A 109 -7.83 4.06 -8.09
CA SER A 109 -9.21 4.45 -8.41
C SER A 109 -9.79 5.49 -7.44
N LEU A 110 -9.08 5.82 -6.35
CA LEU A 110 -9.57 6.78 -5.35
C LEU A 110 -9.36 8.22 -5.79
N PRO A 111 -10.25 9.14 -5.37
CA PRO A 111 -10.13 10.56 -5.68
C PRO A 111 -8.92 11.18 -4.97
N GLN A 112 -8.40 12.27 -5.52
CA GLN A 112 -7.25 13.01 -4.97
C GLN A 112 -7.45 13.39 -3.49
N ARG A 113 -8.68 13.75 -3.10
CA ARG A 113 -9.03 14.09 -1.71
C ARG A 113 -8.60 13.04 -0.69
N TYR A 114 -8.66 11.75 -1.05
CA TYR A 114 -8.20 10.68 -0.18
C TYR A 114 -6.70 10.79 0.14
N PHE A 115 -5.89 11.12 -0.88
CA PHE A 115 -4.44 11.25 -0.72
C PHE A 115 -4.03 12.52 0.02
N ASP A 116 -4.82 13.60 -0.12
CA ASP A 116 -4.55 14.87 0.56
C ASP A 116 -4.86 14.78 2.06
N THR A 117 -5.78 13.91 2.46
CA THR A 117 -6.17 13.70 3.87
C THR A 117 -5.35 12.62 4.58
N GLN A 118 -4.61 11.81 3.85
CA GLN A 118 -3.85 10.68 4.40
C GLN A 118 -2.34 10.86 4.18
N VAL A 119 -1.56 10.52 5.20
CA VAL A 119 -0.09 10.50 5.07
C VAL A 119 0.32 9.30 4.21
N THR A 120 1.10 9.53 3.15
CA THR A 120 1.53 8.48 2.20
C THR A 120 2.18 7.27 2.90
N GLY A 121 3.03 7.51 3.90
CA GLY A 121 3.65 6.45 4.70
C GLY A 121 2.63 5.58 5.43
N THR A 122 1.52 6.18 5.89
CA THR A 122 0.42 5.44 6.54
C THR A 122 -0.31 4.54 5.54
N ILE A 123 -0.55 5.01 4.32
CA ILE A 123 -1.18 4.21 3.25
C ILE A 123 -0.32 2.98 2.93
N ILE A 124 1.00 3.17 2.76
CA ILE A 124 1.95 2.09 2.46
C ILE A 124 2.04 1.09 3.63
N SER A 125 2.16 1.57 4.86
CA SER A 125 2.28 0.70 6.04
C SER A 125 0.99 -0.08 6.34
N ARG A 126 -0.18 0.51 6.09
CA ARG A 126 -1.47 -0.20 6.16
C ARG A 126 -1.54 -1.35 5.16
N LEU A 127 -1.14 -1.11 3.90
CA LEU A 127 -1.09 -2.14 2.87
C LEU A 127 -0.24 -3.32 3.34
N ASP A 128 1.00 -3.06 3.71
CA ASP A 128 1.96 -4.12 4.04
C ASP A 128 1.52 -4.89 5.28
N ARG A 129 1.19 -4.22 6.37
CA ARG A 129 0.73 -4.82 7.63
C ARG A 129 -0.56 -5.63 7.48
N SER A 130 -1.56 -5.08 6.75
CA SER A 130 -2.84 -5.74 6.56
C SER A 130 -2.70 -7.01 5.71
N ILE A 131 -1.99 -6.92 4.60
CA ILE A 131 -1.85 -8.04 3.66
C ILE A 131 -0.91 -9.10 4.24
N LEU A 132 0.21 -8.71 4.88
CA LEU A 132 1.11 -9.64 5.55
C LEU A 132 0.39 -10.42 6.65
N GLY A 133 -0.29 -9.73 7.57
CA GLY A 133 -1.00 -10.38 8.66
C GLY A 133 -2.08 -11.37 8.18
N LEU A 134 -2.78 -11.04 7.09
CA LEU A 134 -3.75 -11.94 6.46
C LEU A 134 -3.08 -13.16 5.82
N THR A 135 -1.98 -12.94 5.11
CA THR A 135 -1.24 -13.99 4.41
C THR A 135 -0.60 -14.96 5.41
N GLU A 136 0.01 -14.45 6.48
CA GLU A 136 0.58 -15.25 7.57
C GLU A 136 -0.48 -16.08 8.29
N PHE A 137 -1.65 -15.50 8.56
CA PHE A 137 -2.77 -16.24 9.16
C PHE A 137 -3.21 -17.42 8.29
N LEU A 138 -3.36 -17.20 6.98
CA LEU A 138 -3.79 -18.28 6.07
C LEU A 138 -2.69 -19.33 5.84
N ASN A 139 -1.44 -18.92 5.79
CA ASN A 139 -0.32 -19.86 5.77
C ASN A 139 -0.33 -20.72 7.04
N SER A 140 -0.51 -20.10 8.20
CA SER A 140 -0.61 -20.82 9.48
C SER A 140 -1.83 -21.74 9.54
N MET A 141 -2.98 -21.29 8.99
CA MET A 141 -4.17 -22.13 8.85
C MET A 141 -3.89 -23.38 8.00
N ALA A 142 -3.26 -23.20 6.84
CA ALA A 142 -2.98 -24.28 5.90
C ALA A 142 -1.96 -25.29 6.46
N ASN A 143 -0.86 -24.78 7.01
CA ASN A 143 0.28 -25.62 7.38
C ASN A 143 0.19 -26.22 8.80
N ASN A 144 -0.61 -25.59 9.68
CA ASN A 144 -0.64 -25.98 11.09
C ASN A 144 -2.06 -26.21 11.63
N PHE A 145 -2.96 -25.18 11.52
CA PHE A 145 -4.20 -25.19 12.30
C PHE A 145 -5.21 -26.22 11.82
N ILE A 146 -5.35 -26.43 10.50
CA ILE A 146 -6.31 -27.40 9.95
C ILE A 146 -5.92 -28.83 10.40
N SER A 147 -4.67 -29.21 10.21
CA SER A 147 -4.15 -30.52 10.65
C SER A 147 -4.28 -30.69 12.16
N MET A 148 -3.92 -29.66 12.94
CA MET A 148 -4.03 -29.66 14.39
C MET A 148 -5.48 -29.87 14.87
N ILE A 149 -6.46 -29.15 14.30
CA ILE A 149 -7.87 -29.28 14.66
C ILE A 149 -8.37 -30.68 14.30
N MET A 150 -8.01 -31.21 13.13
CA MET A 150 -8.38 -32.55 12.73
C MET A 150 -7.80 -33.61 13.67
N THR A 151 -6.54 -33.48 14.04
CA THR A 151 -5.89 -34.39 15.00
C THR A 151 -6.60 -34.34 16.36
N ILE A 152 -6.94 -33.15 16.88
CA ILE A 152 -7.68 -33.03 18.15
C ILE A 152 -9.01 -33.78 18.06
N VAL A 153 -9.80 -33.53 17.00
CA VAL A 153 -11.11 -34.16 16.83
C VAL A 153 -10.96 -35.67 16.76
N MET A 154 -10.00 -36.20 16.03
CA MET A 154 -9.74 -37.65 15.94
C MET A 154 -9.27 -38.24 17.27
N VAL A 155 -8.34 -37.57 17.96
CA VAL A 155 -7.85 -38.02 19.29
C VAL A 155 -9.02 -38.07 20.28
N LEU A 156 -9.88 -37.06 20.32
CA LEU A 156 -11.06 -37.04 21.20
C LEU A 156 -12.05 -38.13 20.83
N ALA A 157 -12.27 -38.38 19.54
CA ALA A 157 -13.17 -39.46 19.09
C ALA A 157 -12.66 -40.85 19.53
N VAL A 158 -11.36 -41.12 19.34
CA VAL A 158 -10.75 -42.41 19.78
C VAL A 158 -10.73 -42.50 21.30
N ALA A 159 -10.35 -41.43 22.01
CA ALA A 159 -10.38 -41.41 23.47
C ALA A 159 -11.79 -41.68 24.02
N ALA A 160 -12.82 -41.10 23.41
CA ALA A 160 -14.23 -41.34 23.81
C ALA A 160 -14.70 -42.75 23.55
N TRP A 161 -14.21 -43.38 22.45
CA TRP A 161 -14.49 -44.79 22.13
C TRP A 161 -13.87 -45.76 23.12
N TYR A 162 -12.61 -45.56 23.49
CA TYR A 162 -11.91 -46.41 24.44
C TYR A 162 -12.37 -46.19 25.89
N TYR A 163 -12.46 -44.91 26.29
CA TYR A 163 -12.82 -44.54 27.64
C TYR A 163 -13.34 -43.10 27.70
N TRP A 164 -14.67 -42.92 27.70
CA TRP A 164 -15.31 -41.58 27.63
C TRP A 164 -14.87 -40.58 28.73
N PRO A 165 -14.53 -40.98 29.99
CA PRO A 165 -14.08 -40.04 31.00
C PRO A 165 -12.73 -39.39 30.62
N LEU A 166 -11.88 -40.11 29.88
CA LEU A 166 -10.63 -39.55 29.34
C LEU A 166 -10.90 -38.41 28.34
N ALA A 167 -11.85 -38.63 27.43
CA ALA A 167 -12.24 -37.59 26.48
C ALA A 167 -12.79 -36.33 27.16
N VAL A 168 -13.59 -36.50 28.25
CA VAL A 168 -14.07 -35.36 29.05
C VAL A 168 -12.94 -34.58 29.69
N LEU A 169 -11.96 -35.27 30.31
CA LEU A 169 -10.78 -34.61 30.89
C LEU A 169 -9.96 -33.88 29.84
N LEU A 170 -9.78 -34.44 28.65
CA LEU A 170 -9.09 -33.80 27.53
C LEU A 170 -9.86 -32.58 27.02
N ILE A 171 -11.19 -32.67 26.88
CA ILE A 171 -12.02 -31.53 26.46
C ILE A 171 -11.92 -30.37 27.43
N VAL A 172 -11.86 -30.60 28.74
CA VAL A 172 -11.75 -29.55 29.77
C VAL A 172 -10.48 -28.71 29.63
N ILE A 173 -9.39 -29.29 29.08
CA ILE A 173 -8.14 -28.56 28.86
C ILE A 173 -8.36 -27.35 27.94
N PHE A 174 -9.11 -27.52 26.86
CA PHE A 174 -9.27 -26.47 25.82
C PHE A 174 -9.99 -25.22 26.34
N PRO A 175 -11.18 -25.27 26.95
CA PRO A 175 -11.84 -24.07 27.48
C PRO A 175 -11.05 -23.44 28.63
N LEU A 176 -10.42 -24.25 29.51
CA LEU A 176 -9.57 -23.71 30.56
C LEU A 176 -8.42 -22.88 29.98
N TYR A 177 -7.70 -23.43 29.01
CA TYR A 177 -6.60 -22.75 28.34
C TYR A 177 -7.07 -21.50 27.58
N LEU A 178 -8.23 -21.58 26.90
CA LEU A 178 -8.81 -20.46 26.16
C LEU A 178 -9.19 -19.29 27.08
N VAL A 179 -9.84 -19.57 28.21
CA VAL A 179 -10.23 -18.54 29.19
C VAL A 179 -9.00 -17.84 29.77
N LEU A 180 -8.01 -18.60 30.22
CA LEU A 180 -6.76 -18.06 30.74
C LEU A 180 -5.99 -17.25 29.68
N THR A 181 -6.00 -17.71 28.43
CA THR A 181 -5.39 -16.99 27.31
C THR A 181 -6.15 -15.69 27.02
N ALA A 182 -7.47 -15.71 26.98
CA ALA A 182 -8.27 -14.51 26.74
C ALA A 182 -8.08 -13.44 27.83
N MET A 183 -7.97 -13.86 29.09
CA MET A 183 -7.66 -12.95 30.20
C MET A 183 -6.28 -12.31 30.06
N THR A 184 -5.29 -13.11 29.69
CA THR A 184 -3.90 -12.66 29.49
C THR A 184 -3.81 -11.71 28.30
N SER A 185 -4.44 -12.05 27.18
CA SER A 185 -4.37 -11.33 25.91
C SER A 185 -4.90 -9.90 26.02
N ARG A 186 -5.93 -9.64 26.83
CA ARG A 186 -6.48 -8.28 27.01
C ARG A 186 -5.45 -7.30 27.58
N ARG A 187 -4.73 -7.69 28.62
CA ARG A 187 -3.69 -6.85 29.22
C ARG A 187 -2.45 -6.75 28.33
N TRP A 188 -2.10 -7.86 27.72
CA TRP A 188 -0.97 -7.93 26.80
C TRP A 188 -1.13 -6.96 25.61
N MET A 189 -2.35 -6.88 25.04
CA MET A 189 -2.65 -5.97 23.93
C MET A 189 -2.48 -4.47 24.29
N VAL A 190 -2.74 -4.08 25.54
CA VAL A 190 -2.52 -2.69 25.98
C VAL A 190 -1.04 -2.35 25.93
N TRP A 191 -0.19 -3.19 26.49
CA TRP A 191 1.26 -2.99 26.47
C TRP A 191 1.84 -3.14 25.04
N GLU A 192 1.30 -4.04 24.25
CA GLU A 192 1.71 -4.20 22.84
C GLU A 192 1.42 -2.93 22.04
N LYS A 193 0.26 -2.30 22.28
CA LYS A 193 -0.07 -1.03 21.65
C LYS A 193 0.92 0.06 22.07
N GLU A 194 1.19 0.22 23.37
CA GLU A 194 2.14 1.19 23.88
C GLU A 194 3.55 0.98 23.28
N LYS A 195 4.00 -0.27 23.21
CA LYS A 195 5.27 -0.64 22.56
C LYS A 195 5.28 -0.26 21.09
N ASN A 196 4.19 -0.55 20.35
CA ASN A 196 4.08 -0.24 18.93
C ASN A 196 4.04 1.28 18.69
N ASP A 197 3.38 2.05 19.54
CA ASP A 197 3.37 3.52 19.45
C ASP A 197 4.79 4.10 19.54
N HIS A 198 5.66 3.55 20.43
CA HIS A 198 7.07 3.93 20.49
C HIS A 198 7.85 3.50 19.25
N ILE A 199 7.62 2.29 18.72
CA ILE A 199 8.27 1.78 17.51
C ILE A 199 7.86 2.63 16.30
N ASP A 200 6.57 2.91 16.14
CA ASP A 200 6.04 3.69 15.03
C ASP A 200 6.61 5.12 15.04
N THR A 201 6.72 5.74 16.23
CA THR A 201 7.35 7.07 16.39
C THR A 201 8.83 7.03 16.01
N ALA A 202 9.56 6.01 16.47
CA ALA A 202 10.98 5.86 16.13
C ALA A 202 11.19 5.61 14.64
N GLN A 203 10.36 4.77 14.01
CA GLN A 203 10.44 4.49 12.57
C GLN A 203 10.05 5.70 11.72
N GLY A 204 9.03 6.46 12.12
CA GLY A 204 8.66 7.71 11.47
C GLY A 204 9.83 8.70 11.48
N ARG A 205 10.44 8.90 12.68
CA ARG A 205 11.61 9.76 12.81
C ARG A 205 12.82 9.26 12.02
N PHE A 206 13.06 7.95 12.00
CA PHE A 206 14.11 7.35 11.17
C PHE A 206 13.93 7.65 9.69
N ALA A 207 12.71 7.51 9.17
CA ALA A 207 12.42 7.81 7.77
C ALA A 207 12.64 9.29 7.43
N GLU A 208 12.24 10.22 8.32
CA GLU A 208 12.50 11.65 8.17
C GLU A 208 14.00 11.95 8.14
N VAL A 209 14.75 11.43 9.12
CA VAL A 209 16.19 11.65 9.25
C VAL A 209 16.95 11.11 8.03
N VAL A 210 16.61 9.91 7.57
CA VAL A 210 17.24 9.32 6.36
C VAL A 210 16.85 10.10 5.12
N GLY A 211 15.59 10.50 4.99
CA GLY A 211 15.10 11.31 3.87
C GLY A 211 15.75 12.69 3.80
N GLN A 212 16.15 13.26 4.94
CA GLN A 212 16.74 14.58 5.07
C GLN A 212 18.14 14.55 5.71
N VAL A 213 18.91 13.51 5.43
CA VAL A 213 20.24 13.30 6.03
C VAL A 213 21.20 14.47 5.81
N LYS A 214 21.05 15.19 4.68
CA LYS A 214 21.84 16.41 4.43
C LYS A 214 21.61 17.48 5.47
N VAL A 215 20.35 17.68 5.90
CA VAL A 215 20.00 18.64 6.96
C VAL A 215 20.62 18.20 8.27
N VAL A 216 20.45 16.94 8.64
CA VAL A 216 21.01 16.39 9.90
C VAL A 216 22.52 16.59 9.96
N LYS A 217 23.24 16.29 8.89
CA LYS A 217 24.70 16.49 8.79
C LYS A 217 25.10 17.96 8.80
N SER A 218 24.35 18.82 8.09
CA SER A 218 24.65 20.27 8.04
C SER A 218 24.51 20.94 9.40
N PHE A 219 23.65 20.43 10.29
CA PHE A 219 23.46 20.96 11.63
C PHE A 219 24.19 20.14 12.72
N VAL A 220 25.03 19.18 12.32
CA VAL A 220 25.80 18.29 13.24
C VAL A 220 24.87 17.66 14.29
N ALA A 221 23.70 17.19 13.84
CA ALA A 221 22.62 16.71 14.70
C ALA A 221 22.58 15.19 14.86
N GLU A 222 23.56 14.45 14.32
CA GLU A 222 23.57 12.98 14.26
C GLU A 222 23.43 12.33 15.64
N LEU A 223 24.17 12.80 16.62
CA LEU A 223 24.11 12.25 17.98
C LEU A 223 22.79 12.58 18.69
N ARG A 224 22.20 13.74 18.40
CA ARG A 224 20.88 14.12 18.92
C ARG A 224 19.80 13.20 18.39
N GLU A 225 19.77 12.99 17.06
CA GLU A 225 18.79 12.12 16.41
C GLU A 225 18.96 10.66 16.85
N LEU A 226 20.20 10.18 16.96
CA LEU A 226 20.49 8.84 17.48
C LEU A 226 19.97 8.67 18.91
N ARG A 227 20.19 9.67 19.78
CA ARG A 227 19.70 9.62 21.17
C ARG A 227 18.18 9.58 21.26
N LEU A 228 17.46 10.36 20.44
CA LEU A 228 16.00 10.34 20.36
C LEU A 228 15.49 8.96 19.93
N PHE A 229 16.06 8.42 18.86
CA PHE A 229 15.74 7.08 18.38
C PHE A 229 15.98 6.00 19.46
N GLN A 230 17.15 6.02 20.10
CA GLN A 230 17.48 5.10 21.19
C GLN A 230 16.53 5.25 22.39
N GLY A 231 16.08 6.47 22.70
CA GLY A 231 15.14 6.73 23.80
C GLY A 231 13.83 5.97 23.63
N HIS A 232 13.27 5.97 22.43
CA HIS A 232 12.05 5.20 22.13
C HIS A 232 12.29 3.69 22.29
N PHE A 233 13.42 3.16 21.83
CA PHE A 233 13.74 1.72 22.01
C PHE A 233 14.02 1.35 23.47
N VAL A 234 14.61 2.22 24.26
CA VAL A 234 14.75 2.01 25.71
C VAL A 234 13.37 1.92 26.38
N SER A 235 12.42 2.77 25.96
CA SER A 235 11.04 2.70 26.44
C SER A 235 10.38 1.37 26.07
N THR A 236 10.57 0.88 24.82
CA THR A 236 10.04 -0.44 24.43
C THR A 236 10.59 -1.58 25.27
N VAL A 237 11.86 -1.53 25.66
CA VAL A 237 12.47 -2.52 26.58
C VAL A 237 11.79 -2.46 27.96
N GLY A 238 11.50 -1.25 28.47
CA GLY A 238 10.76 -1.06 29.72
C GLY A 238 9.38 -1.70 29.69
N VAL A 239 8.59 -1.38 28.66
CA VAL A 239 7.24 -1.96 28.44
C VAL A 239 7.32 -3.48 28.29
N THR A 240 8.25 -3.98 27.48
CA THR A 240 8.44 -5.41 27.24
C THR A 240 8.78 -6.17 28.52
N ARG A 241 9.53 -5.57 29.44
CA ARG A 241 9.87 -6.20 30.72
C ARG A 241 8.62 -6.51 31.56
N HIS A 242 7.67 -5.57 31.64
CA HIS A 242 6.39 -5.78 32.33
C HIS A 242 5.50 -6.77 31.59
N GLN A 243 5.38 -6.63 30.29
CA GLN A 243 4.62 -7.50 29.40
C GLN A 243 5.09 -8.95 29.49
N SER A 244 6.41 -9.18 29.37
CA SER A 244 7.03 -10.50 29.39
C SER A 244 6.88 -11.18 30.77
N ARG A 245 7.09 -10.43 31.87
CA ARG A 245 6.91 -10.97 33.22
C ARG A 245 5.47 -11.46 33.44
N TYR A 246 4.49 -10.67 33.02
CA TYR A 246 3.08 -11.04 33.15
C TYR A 246 2.73 -12.26 32.27
N TRP A 247 3.23 -12.28 31.03
CA TRP A 247 3.01 -13.37 30.10
C TRP A 247 3.55 -14.68 30.64
N HIS A 248 4.82 -14.71 31.06
CA HIS A 248 5.45 -15.93 31.57
C HIS A 248 4.84 -16.42 32.89
N LEU A 249 4.40 -15.49 33.76
CA LEU A 249 3.67 -15.88 34.96
C LEU A 249 2.35 -16.58 34.64
N MET A 250 1.58 -16.01 33.71
CA MET A 250 0.32 -16.63 33.24
C MET A 250 0.57 -17.94 32.50
N ASP A 251 1.69 -18.05 31.80
CA ASP A 251 2.08 -19.29 31.10
C ASP A 251 2.43 -20.39 32.08
N VAL A 252 3.16 -20.09 33.15
CA VAL A 252 3.39 -21.03 34.25
C VAL A 252 2.07 -21.52 34.84
N LEU A 253 1.11 -20.63 35.09
CA LEU A 253 -0.22 -21.03 35.61
C LEU A 253 -0.98 -21.94 34.63
N ARG A 254 -0.98 -21.61 33.35
CA ARG A 254 -1.62 -22.42 32.29
C ARG A 254 -1.02 -23.82 32.19
N LEU A 255 0.31 -23.85 32.09
CA LEU A 255 1.05 -25.12 31.96
C LEU A 255 0.94 -25.98 33.22
N SER A 256 0.98 -25.36 34.42
CA SER A 256 0.79 -26.06 35.69
C SER A 256 -0.63 -26.65 35.81
N GLY A 257 -1.66 -25.88 35.43
CA GLY A 257 -3.04 -26.39 35.39
C GLY A 257 -3.19 -27.57 34.42
N MET A 258 -2.62 -27.45 33.23
CA MET A 258 -2.60 -28.55 32.26
C MET A 258 -1.87 -29.77 32.78
N ASN A 259 -0.71 -29.59 33.42
CA ASN A 259 0.08 -30.70 33.98
C ASN A 259 -0.69 -31.42 35.13
N VAL A 260 -1.48 -30.70 35.93
CA VAL A 260 -2.35 -31.33 36.95
C VAL A 260 -3.40 -32.21 36.30
N ILE A 261 -4.03 -31.78 35.20
CA ILE A 261 -4.99 -32.59 34.47
C ILE A 261 -4.32 -33.81 33.85
N PHE A 262 -3.14 -33.66 33.24
CA PHE A 262 -2.38 -34.78 32.71
C PHE A 262 -1.95 -35.77 33.81
N PHE A 263 -1.54 -35.28 34.95
CA PHE A 263 -1.26 -36.14 36.11
C PHE A 263 -2.49 -36.96 36.51
N ALA A 264 -3.65 -36.34 36.63
CA ALA A 264 -4.89 -37.05 36.92
C ALA A 264 -5.23 -38.11 35.87
N ILE A 265 -5.04 -37.79 34.57
CA ILE A 265 -5.22 -38.74 33.48
C ILE A 265 -4.24 -39.93 33.61
N TYR A 266 -2.96 -39.69 33.84
CA TYR A 266 -1.97 -40.75 33.96
C TYR A 266 -2.24 -41.64 35.18
N VAL A 267 -2.56 -41.07 36.33
CA VAL A 267 -2.96 -41.84 37.54
C VAL A 267 -4.18 -42.71 37.22
N MET A 268 -5.18 -42.18 36.56
CA MET A 268 -6.38 -42.94 36.17
C MET A 268 -6.03 -44.09 35.22
N LEU A 269 -5.22 -43.85 34.21
CA LEU A 269 -4.80 -44.90 33.26
C LEU A 269 -3.98 -46.01 33.96
N PHE A 270 -3.01 -45.64 34.81
CA PHE A 270 -2.19 -46.61 35.53
C PHE A 270 -3.02 -47.48 36.50
N LEU A 271 -3.94 -46.87 37.24
CA LEU A 271 -4.80 -47.62 38.18
C LEU A 271 -5.75 -48.57 37.43
N ARG A 272 -6.37 -48.13 36.33
CA ARG A 272 -7.23 -48.98 35.51
C ARG A 272 -6.49 -50.14 34.86
N THR A 273 -5.26 -49.90 34.40
CA THR A 273 -4.40 -50.97 33.87
C THR A 273 -4.02 -51.98 34.98
N LEU A 274 -3.70 -51.46 36.17
CA LEU A 274 -3.37 -52.33 37.32
C LEU A 274 -4.55 -53.20 37.75
N HIS A 275 -5.79 -52.72 37.63
CA HIS A 275 -7.01 -53.48 37.91
C HIS A 275 -7.45 -54.42 36.76
N GLY A 276 -6.72 -54.40 35.63
CA GLY A 276 -7.00 -55.29 34.50
C GLY A 276 -8.08 -54.79 33.53
N ASP A 277 -8.53 -53.53 33.69
CA ASP A 277 -9.54 -52.93 32.79
C ASP A 277 -8.93 -52.62 31.40
N PHE A 278 -7.62 -52.39 31.33
CA PHE A 278 -6.86 -52.12 30.11
C PHE A 278 -5.67 -53.09 29.98
N THR A 279 -5.34 -53.42 28.72
CA THR A 279 -4.05 -54.10 28.43
C THR A 279 -2.89 -53.09 28.57
N LEU A 280 -1.65 -53.58 28.62
CA LEU A 280 -0.47 -52.72 28.56
C LEU A 280 -0.41 -51.94 27.23
N GLY A 281 -0.83 -52.56 26.13
CA GLY A 281 -0.94 -51.90 24.85
C GLY A 281 -2.03 -50.80 24.84
N ASP A 282 -3.18 -51.00 25.49
CA ASP A 282 -4.21 -49.95 25.65
C ASP A 282 -3.68 -48.75 26.43
N MET A 283 -2.97 -49.01 27.53
CA MET A 283 -2.35 -47.95 28.31
C MET A 283 -1.35 -47.11 27.47
N VAL A 284 -0.49 -47.77 26.72
CA VAL A 284 0.49 -47.10 25.84
C VAL A 284 -0.20 -46.28 24.75
N LEU A 285 -1.24 -46.84 24.11
CA LEU A 285 -2.07 -46.12 23.14
C LEU A 285 -2.65 -44.82 23.75
N LEU A 286 -3.33 -44.95 24.90
CA LEU A 286 -4.00 -43.83 25.54
C LEU A 286 -3.00 -42.78 26.01
N ILE A 287 -1.83 -43.17 26.52
CA ILE A 287 -0.75 -42.22 26.87
C ILE A 287 -0.28 -41.43 25.63
N GLN A 288 -0.07 -42.12 24.49
CA GLN A 288 0.33 -41.46 23.25
C GLN A 288 -0.76 -40.50 22.73
N LEU A 289 -2.04 -40.86 22.77
CA LEU A 289 -3.15 -39.99 22.41
C LEU A 289 -3.21 -38.73 23.29
N VAL A 290 -3.00 -38.88 24.59
CA VAL A 290 -2.92 -37.77 25.55
C VAL A 290 -1.74 -36.86 25.23
N ALA A 291 -0.58 -37.41 24.90
CA ALA A 291 0.60 -36.64 24.48
C ALA A 291 0.36 -35.89 23.18
N MET A 292 -0.35 -36.49 22.21
CA MET A 292 -0.73 -35.82 20.96
C MET A 292 -1.70 -34.64 21.17
N ALA A 293 -2.57 -34.65 22.21
CA ALA A 293 -3.46 -33.55 22.53
C ALA A 293 -2.73 -32.35 23.19
N ARG A 294 -1.54 -32.56 23.74
CA ARG A 294 -0.78 -31.54 24.48
C ARG A 294 -0.27 -30.42 23.58
N GLN A 295 0.33 -30.75 22.45
CA GLN A 295 0.92 -29.78 21.53
C GLN A 295 -0.12 -28.79 20.96
N PRO A 296 -1.28 -29.23 20.46
CA PRO A 296 -2.36 -28.35 20.04
C PRO A 296 -2.84 -27.37 21.13
N ALA A 297 -2.97 -27.85 22.37
CA ALA A 297 -3.38 -27.01 23.49
C ALA A 297 -2.36 -25.87 23.72
N MET A 298 -1.07 -26.14 23.64
CA MET A 298 -0.02 -25.11 23.78
C MET A 298 -0.02 -24.11 22.63
N MET A 299 -0.36 -24.53 21.41
CA MET A 299 -0.41 -23.66 20.24
C MET A 299 -1.66 -22.74 20.17
N MET A 300 -2.67 -22.99 21.00
CA MET A 300 -3.90 -22.18 20.99
C MET A 300 -3.66 -20.67 21.19
N SER A 301 -2.70 -20.30 22.05
CA SER A 301 -2.37 -18.89 22.29
C SER A 301 -1.86 -18.21 21.02
N TRP A 302 -0.96 -18.88 20.30
CA TRP A 302 -0.43 -18.38 19.03
C TRP A 302 -1.51 -18.30 17.95
N MET A 303 -2.39 -19.30 17.86
CA MET A 303 -3.53 -19.31 16.94
C MET A 303 -4.47 -18.11 17.19
N VAL A 304 -4.79 -17.83 18.45
CA VAL A 304 -5.66 -16.71 18.83
C VAL A 304 -5.00 -15.38 18.49
N ASP A 305 -3.70 -15.21 18.81
CA ASP A 305 -2.94 -13.99 18.51
C ASP A 305 -2.88 -13.73 16.99
N THR A 306 -2.51 -14.74 16.22
CA THR A 306 -2.44 -14.65 14.75
C THR A 306 -3.80 -14.33 14.13
N ALA A 307 -4.88 -14.94 14.64
CA ALA A 307 -6.24 -14.65 14.20
C ALA A 307 -6.68 -13.21 14.55
N GLN A 308 -6.28 -12.70 15.71
CA GLN A 308 -6.59 -11.32 16.12
C GLN A 308 -5.86 -10.30 15.26
N LYS A 309 -4.55 -10.50 15.00
CA LYS A 309 -3.76 -9.65 14.09
C LYS A 309 -4.34 -9.64 12.68
N ALA A 310 -4.68 -10.81 12.14
CA ALA A 310 -5.33 -10.91 10.84
C ALA A 310 -6.72 -10.25 10.82
N SER A 311 -7.49 -10.36 11.91
CA SER A 311 -8.79 -9.70 12.03
C SER A 311 -8.67 -8.17 12.05
N ALA A 312 -7.67 -7.63 12.74
CA ALA A 312 -7.38 -6.19 12.76
C ALA A 312 -6.95 -5.70 11.36
N GLY A 313 -5.94 -6.34 10.75
CA GLY A 313 -5.48 -6.01 9.40
C GLY A 313 -6.60 -6.13 8.36
N SER A 314 -7.50 -7.11 8.51
CA SER A 314 -8.64 -7.24 7.59
C SER A 314 -9.62 -6.06 7.64
N ARG A 315 -9.76 -5.37 8.77
CA ARG A 315 -10.59 -4.16 8.85
C ARG A 315 -9.96 -3.03 8.04
N GLU A 316 -8.69 -2.74 8.29
CA GLU A 316 -7.96 -1.68 7.57
C GLU A 316 -8.00 -1.91 6.04
N TYR A 317 -7.86 -3.18 5.61
CA TYR A 317 -7.98 -3.55 4.19
C TYR A 317 -9.38 -3.23 3.64
N PHE A 318 -10.46 -3.64 4.35
CA PHE A 318 -11.81 -3.41 3.87
C PHE A 318 -12.22 -1.95 3.96
N ASP A 319 -11.76 -1.20 4.95
CA ASP A 319 -12.03 0.23 5.07
C ASP A 319 -11.52 0.95 3.80
N ALA A 320 -10.29 0.65 3.36
CA ALA A 320 -9.77 1.21 2.12
C ALA A 320 -10.51 0.70 0.85
N MET A 321 -10.93 -0.59 0.83
CA MET A 321 -11.67 -1.16 -0.30
C MET A 321 -13.12 -0.65 -0.40
N GLU A 322 -13.70 -0.15 0.69
CA GLU A 322 -15.06 0.40 0.76
C GLU A 322 -15.12 1.91 0.50
N GLU A 323 -13.96 2.60 0.44
CA GLU A 323 -13.89 4.01 0.03
C GLU A 323 -14.52 4.23 -1.36
N LEU A 324 -15.13 5.40 -1.54
CA LEU A 324 -15.77 5.74 -2.81
C LEU A 324 -14.72 6.00 -3.90
N GLU A 325 -14.89 5.34 -5.02
CA GLU A 325 -14.04 5.48 -6.19
C GLU A 325 -14.35 6.79 -6.93
N GLU A 326 -13.37 7.32 -7.66
CA GLU A 326 -13.58 8.44 -8.55
C GLU A 326 -14.61 8.05 -9.64
N PRO A 327 -15.72 8.81 -9.81
CA PRO A 327 -16.83 8.41 -10.70
C PRO A 327 -16.43 8.13 -12.16
N THR A 328 -15.33 8.73 -12.59
CA THR A 328 -14.82 8.66 -13.98
C THR A 328 -13.63 7.73 -14.15
N THR A 329 -13.38 6.85 -13.16
CA THR A 329 -12.29 5.87 -13.22
C THR A 329 -12.46 4.89 -14.38
N SER A 330 -11.35 4.48 -14.99
CA SER A 330 -11.31 3.45 -16.04
C SER A 330 -12.04 2.17 -15.62
N PRO A 331 -12.95 1.61 -16.47
CA PRO A 331 -13.61 0.35 -16.19
C PRO A 331 -12.64 -0.81 -15.93
N ALA A 332 -11.50 -0.84 -16.62
CA ALA A 332 -10.45 -1.85 -16.43
C ALA A 332 -9.84 -1.78 -15.02
N LEU A 333 -9.55 -0.56 -14.54
CA LEU A 333 -9.01 -0.36 -13.18
C LEU A 333 -10.05 -0.74 -12.12
N LEU A 334 -11.32 -0.40 -12.33
CA LEU A 334 -12.42 -0.82 -11.47
C LEU A 334 -12.60 -2.35 -11.45
N ALA A 335 -12.47 -3.00 -12.62
CA ALA A 335 -12.52 -4.45 -12.70
C ALA A 335 -11.36 -5.10 -11.93
N ALA A 336 -10.14 -4.57 -12.03
CA ALA A 336 -8.97 -5.07 -11.32
C ALA A 336 -9.08 -4.91 -9.80
N SER A 337 -9.76 -3.86 -9.31
CA SER A 337 -9.98 -3.64 -7.87
C SER A 337 -11.04 -4.56 -7.28
N ARG A 338 -11.96 -5.08 -8.10
CA ARG A 338 -13.13 -5.87 -7.67
C ARG A 338 -12.82 -7.34 -7.49
N ARG A 339 -13.72 -8.02 -6.78
CA ARG A 339 -13.67 -9.47 -6.62
C ARG A 339 -13.84 -10.18 -7.97
N GLY A 340 -12.93 -11.13 -8.28
CA GLY A 340 -12.93 -11.86 -9.55
C GLY A 340 -12.37 -11.07 -10.71
N GLY A 341 -11.83 -9.87 -10.46
CA GLY A 341 -11.11 -9.10 -11.46
C GLY A 341 -9.75 -9.72 -11.81
N PRO A 342 -9.17 -9.33 -12.94
CA PRO A 342 -7.88 -9.86 -13.37
C PRO A 342 -6.77 -9.46 -12.38
N VAL A 343 -5.94 -10.44 -12.00
CA VAL A 343 -4.75 -10.20 -11.16
C VAL A 343 -3.64 -9.49 -11.96
N LEU A 344 -3.61 -9.75 -13.26
CA LEU A 344 -2.77 -9.06 -14.22
C LEU A 344 -3.69 -8.32 -15.20
N VAL A 345 -3.48 -7.02 -15.34
CA VAL A 345 -4.15 -6.24 -16.38
C VAL A 345 -3.63 -6.74 -17.72
N PRO A 346 -4.50 -7.12 -18.67
CA PRO A 346 -4.06 -7.57 -19.99
C PRO A 346 -3.24 -6.48 -20.70
N ALA A 347 -2.17 -6.87 -21.39
CA ALA A 347 -1.34 -5.94 -22.15
C ALA A 347 -2.17 -5.12 -23.15
N SER A 348 -3.19 -5.73 -23.76
CA SER A 348 -4.12 -5.05 -24.66
C SER A 348 -4.91 -3.89 -24.03
N GLU A 349 -5.09 -3.88 -22.71
CA GLU A 349 -5.74 -2.77 -22.01
C GLU A 349 -4.75 -1.69 -21.58
N VAL A 350 -3.48 -2.05 -21.41
CA VAL A 350 -2.38 -1.11 -21.15
C VAL A 350 -1.95 -0.46 -22.47
N ASP A 351 -1.89 -1.24 -23.55
CA ASP A 351 -1.50 -0.82 -24.89
C ASP A 351 -2.65 -0.12 -25.65
N ALA A 352 -3.84 0.00 -25.09
CA ALA A 352 -4.96 0.77 -25.64
C ALA A 352 -4.62 2.28 -25.63
N THR A 353 -3.66 2.62 -26.45
CA THR A 353 -2.81 3.80 -26.38
C THR A 353 -3.31 4.97 -27.18
N SER A 354 -4.40 4.86 -27.88
CA SER A 354 -5.14 6.04 -28.29
C SER A 354 -5.98 6.55 -27.13
N LEU A 355 -5.32 7.23 -26.17
CA LEU A 355 -6.08 8.00 -25.18
C LEU A 355 -7.09 8.88 -25.94
N PRO A 356 -8.41 8.79 -25.67
CA PRO A 356 -9.43 9.52 -26.40
C PRO A 356 -9.25 11.01 -26.11
N ARG A 357 -8.58 11.72 -27.04
CA ARG A 357 -8.40 13.16 -26.93
C ARG A 357 -9.65 13.88 -27.42
N LEU A 358 -9.97 14.98 -26.78
CA LEU A 358 -11.05 15.83 -27.23
C LEU A 358 -10.65 16.57 -28.52
N THR A 359 -11.58 16.67 -29.43
CA THR A 359 -11.39 17.47 -30.64
C THR A 359 -11.53 18.94 -30.32
N VAL A 360 -10.51 19.73 -30.65
CA VAL A 360 -10.57 21.19 -30.48
C VAL A 360 -11.66 21.77 -31.36
N PRO A 361 -12.60 22.54 -30.83
CA PRO A 361 -13.68 23.15 -31.61
C PRO A 361 -13.12 24.11 -32.65
N ARG A 362 -13.78 24.18 -33.81
CA ARG A 362 -13.40 25.16 -34.88
C ARG A 362 -13.78 26.58 -34.52
N SER A 363 -14.82 26.76 -33.72
CA SER A 363 -15.35 28.04 -33.25
C SER A 363 -15.74 27.91 -31.78
N GLY A 364 -15.62 29.03 -31.03
CA GLY A 364 -15.89 29.07 -29.59
C GLY A 364 -14.66 28.81 -28.74
N PRO A 365 -14.82 28.92 -27.41
CA PRO A 365 -13.71 28.78 -26.47
C PRO A 365 -13.25 27.30 -26.36
N VAL A 366 -11.96 27.14 -26.15
CA VAL A 366 -11.36 25.81 -25.85
C VAL A 366 -11.42 25.53 -24.34
N LEU A 367 -11.26 26.59 -23.53
CA LEU A 367 -11.50 26.54 -22.09
C LEU A 367 -12.61 27.52 -21.76
N GLU A 368 -13.53 27.10 -20.89
CA GLU A 368 -14.61 27.93 -20.39
C GLU A 368 -14.88 27.57 -18.93
N PHE A 369 -14.78 28.56 -18.08
CA PHE A 369 -15.23 28.56 -16.70
C PHE A 369 -16.44 29.50 -16.63
N ASP A 370 -17.57 28.99 -16.17
CA ASP A 370 -18.85 29.69 -16.17
C ASP A 370 -19.45 29.59 -14.77
N HIS A 371 -19.35 30.67 -13.99
CA HIS A 371 -19.79 30.77 -12.60
C HIS A 371 -19.26 29.63 -11.70
N VAL A 372 -17.98 29.26 -11.84
CA VAL A 372 -17.37 28.15 -11.14
C VAL A 372 -17.11 28.51 -9.67
N THR A 373 -17.66 27.69 -8.76
CA THR A 373 -17.41 27.74 -7.32
C THR A 373 -16.87 26.39 -6.87
N PHE A 374 -15.87 26.40 -5.96
CA PHE A 374 -15.27 25.19 -5.42
C PHE A 374 -14.62 25.42 -4.05
N GLY A 375 -14.77 24.45 -3.14
CA GLY A 375 -14.05 24.35 -1.87
C GLY A 375 -13.56 22.93 -1.61
N TYR A 376 -12.41 22.80 -0.97
CA TYR A 376 -11.92 21.49 -0.48
C TYR A 376 -12.82 20.96 0.63
N ASP A 377 -13.37 21.85 1.46
CA ASP A 377 -14.44 21.60 2.40
C ASP A 377 -15.73 22.27 1.93
N ALA A 378 -16.87 21.62 2.19
CA ALA A 378 -18.16 22.08 1.68
C ALA A 378 -18.55 23.47 2.23
N ASP A 379 -18.11 23.79 3.44
CA ASP A 379 -18.45 25.02 4.14
C ASP A 379 -17.42 26.16 3.94
N ASP A 380 -16.30 25.88 3.25
CA ASP A 380 -15.21 26.84 3.04
C ASP A 380 -14.78 26.87 1.55
N PRO A 381 -15.52 27.56 0.68
CA PRO A 381 -15.14 27.68 -0.72
C PRO A 381 -13.87 28.51 -0.89
N VAL A 382 -12.99 28.02 -1.77
CA VAL A 382 -11.70 28.64 -2.14
C VAL A 382 -11.81 29.41 -3.46
N ILE A 383 -12.69 28.97 -4.36
CA ILE A 383 -13.02 29.58 -5.64
C ILE A 383 -14.48 30.04 -5.58
N HIS A 384 -14.71 31.29 -5.92
CA HIS A 384 -16.02 31.95 -5.81
C HIS A 384 -16.43 32.58 -7.14
N ASP A 385 -17.40 31.98 -7.83
CA ASP A 385 -18.07 32.55 -8.98
C ASP A 385 -17.08 32.98 -10.10
N VAL A 386 -16.11 32.14 -10.40
CA VAL A 386 -15.07 32.41 -11.40
C VAL A 386 -15.59 32.15 -12.80
N SER A 387 -15.52 33.19 -13.65
CA SER A 387 -15.93 33.10 -15.05
C SER A 387 -14.85 33.68 -15.97
N PHE A 388 -14.39 32.89 -16.92
CA PHE A 388 -13.50 33.32 -18.01
C PHE A 388 -13.48 32.30 -19.13
N THR A 389 -12.96 32.71 -20.28
CA THR A 389 -12.80 31.84 -21.45
C THR A 389 -11.39 31.97 -22.02
N ALA A 390 -10.93 30.90 -22.71
CA ALA A 390 -9.72 30.95 -23.52
C ALA A 390 -10.00 30.39 -24.92
N ALA A 391 -9.62 31.14 -25.93
CA ALA A 391 -9.77 30.75 -27.33
C ALA A 391 -8.71 29.74 -27.77
N ARG A 392 -8.86 29.23 -28.98
CA ARG A 392 -7.89 28.32 -29.58
C ARG A 392 -6.53 29.00 -29.76
N GLY A 393 -5.48 28.39 -29.18
CA GLY A 393 -4.10 28.87 -29.29
C GLY A 393 -3.81 30.07 -28.40
N GLU A 394 -4.77 30.53 -27.60
CA GLU A 394 -4.61 31.66 -26.69
C GLU A 394 -3.76 31.27 -25.48
N ARG A 395 -2.88 32.18 -25.05
CA ARG A 395 -2.07 32.09 -23.84
C ARG A 395 -2.70 32.94 -22.76
N VAL A 396 -3.16 32.31 -21.69
CA VAL A 396 -3.83 32.99 -20.57
C VAL A 396 -2.97 32.87 -19.33
N ALA A 397 -2.63 33.98 -18.68
CA ALA A 397 -1.91 33.99 -17.42
C ALA A 397 -2.87 34.13 -16.23
N LEU A 398 -2.73 33.30 -15.22
CA LEU A 398 -3.34 33.44 -13.90
C LEU A 398 -2.37 34.16 -12.97
N VAL A 399 -2.77 35.31 -12.45
CA VAL A 399 -1.98 36.17 -11.57
C VAL A 399 -2.77 36.45 -10.30
N GLY A 400 -2.11 36.54 -9.14
CA GLY A 400 -2.75 36.84 -7.86
C GLY A 400 -1.88 36.46 -6.69
N GLU A 401 -2.26 36.81 -5.48
CA GLU A 401 -1.51 36.48 -4.27
C GLU A 401 -1.40 34.96 -4.06
N SER A 402 -0.40 34.54 -3.29
CA SER A 402 -0.27 33.15 -2.84
C SER A 402 -1.52 32.78 -2.02
N GLY A 403 -2.13 31.62 -2.34
CA GLY A 403 -3.41 31.25 -1.74
C GLY A 403 -4.66 31.80 -2.47
N GLY A 404 -4.51 32.65 -3.50
CA GLY A 404 -5.62 33.23 -4.25
C GLY A 404 -6.40 32.25 -5.17
N GLY A 405 -6.16 30.93 -5.09
CA GLY A 405 -6.96 29.93 -5.82
C GLY A 405 -6.38 29.47 -7.16
N LYS A 406 -5.22 30.00 -7.61
CA LYS A 406 -4.60 29.63 -8.91
C LYS A 406 -4.38 28.13 -9.08
N SER A 407 -3.72 27.49 -8.13
CA SER A 407 -3.46 26.03 -8.16
C SER A 407 -4.76 25.22 -8.03
N THR A 408 -5.77 25.76 -7.37
CA THR A 408 -7.10 25.15 -7.27
C THR A 408 -7.79 25.10 -8.63
N LEU A 409 -7.73 26.18 -9.43
CA LEU A 409 -8.25 26.19 -10.81
C LEU A 409 -7.52 25.16 -11.70
N VAL A 410 -6.21 25.04 -11.54
CA VAL A 410 -5.43 24.01 -12.24
C VAL A 410 -5.86 22.59 -11.82
N ASN A 411 -6.07 22.34 -10.53
CA ASN A 411 -6.55 21.05 -10.04
C ASN A 411 -7.94 20.69 -10.59
N LEU A 412 -8.83 21.69 -10.72
CA LEU A 412 -10.12 21.52 -11.38
C LEU A 412 -9.94 21.15 -12.86
N LEU A 413 -9.07 21.87 -13.57
CA LEU A 413 -8.80 21.64 -14.99
C LEU A 413 -8.18 20.25 -15.26
N LEU A 414 -7.33 19.78 -14.36
CA LEU A 414 -6.76 18.43 -14.42
C LEU A 414 -7.75 17.32 -14.02
N GLY A 415 -8.97 17.71 -13.57
CA GLY A 415 -9.98 16.77 -13.11
C GLY A 415 -9.58 16.02 -11.84
N LEU A 416 -8.68 16.59 -11.02
CA LEU A 416 -8.35 16.07 -9.69
C LEU A 416 -9.48 16.36 -8.69
N TYR A 417 -10.19 17.44 -8.93
CA TYR A 417 -11.41 17.86 -8.23
C TYR A 417 -12.48 18.27 -9.23
N ARG A 418 -13.71 18.42 -8.77
CA ARG A 418 -14.85 18.86 -9.59
C ARG A 418 -15.46 20.13 -9.01
N PRO A 419 -15.93 21.04 -9.86
CA PRO A 419 -16.67 22.23 -9.39
C PRO A 419 -17.86 21.83 -8.51
N THR A 420 -18.08 22.60 -7.45
CA THR A 420 -19.26 22.45 -6.59
C THR A 420 -20.47 23.08 -7.26
N GLU A 421 -20.28 24.27 -7.86
CA GLU A 421 -21.28 24.99 -8.62
C GLU A 421 -20.69 25.51 -9.92
N GLY A 422 -21.54 25.93 -10.84
CA GLY A 422 -21.15 26.42 -12.17
C GLY A 422 -20.83 25.32 -13.15
N VAL A 423 -20.25 25.69 -14.29
CA VAL A 423 -19.91 24.79 -15.38
C VAL A 423 -18.49 25.05 -15.85
N MET A 424 -17.70 23.99 -16.01
CA MET A 424 -16.39 24.04 -16.65
C MET A 424 -16.41 23.20 -17.92
N ARG A 425 -15.98 23.79 -19.05
CA ARG A 425 -15.90 23.09 -20.34
C ARG A 425 -14.47 23.07 -20.86
N VAL A 426 -14.08 21.92 -21.39
CA VAL A 426 -12.80 21.70 -22.08
C VAL A 426 -13.09 21.22 -23.49
N CYS A 427 -12.56 21.93 -24.49
CA CYS A 427 -12.86 21.69 -25.90
C CYS A 427 -14.37 21.64 -26.19
N GLY A 428 -15.15 22.50 -25.53
CA GLY A 428 -16.60 22.63 -25.70
C GLY A 428 -17.44 21.57 -24.98
N ARG A 429 -16.83 20.63 -24.24
CA ARG A 429 -17.54 19.58 -23.48
C ARG A 429 -17.47 19.86 -21.97
N ASP A 430 -18.59 19.71 -21.28
CA ASP A 430 -18.64 19.81 -19.81
C ASP A 430 -17.77 18.70 -19.18
N VAL A 431 -16.92 19.09 -18.24
CA VAL A 431 -16.03 18.14 -17.55
C VAL A 431 -16.77 17.07 -16.73
N ARG A 432 -18.04 17.32 -16.38
CA ARG A 432 -18.89 16.34 -15.69
C ARG A 432 -19.29 15.18 -16.58
N ASP A 433 -19.35 15.39 -17.90
CA ASP A 433 -19.70 14.40 -18.91
C ASP A 433 -18.48 13.66 -19.47
N LEU A 434 -17.26 14.04 -19.03
CA LEU A 434 -16.02 13.45 -19.46
C LEU A 434 -15.56 12.33 -18.53
N THR A 435 -14.99 11.28 -19.10
CA THR A 435 -14.17 10.35 -18.33
C THR A 435 -12.85 11.02 -17.92
N SER A 436 -12.24 10.57 -16.81
CA SER A 436 -10.92 11.05 -16.40
C SER A 436 -9.86 10.85 -17.49
N ALA A 437 -10.00 9.79 -18.29
CA ALA A 437 -9.10 9.50 -19.40
C ALA A 437 -9.23 10.55 -20.53
N GLU A 438 -10.46 10.91 -20.95
CA GLU A 438 -10.70 11.92 -21.97
C GLU A 438 -10.19 13.30 -21.55
N LEU A 439 -10.51 13.72 -20.32
CA LEU A 439 -10.06 15.00 -19.78
C LEU A 439 -8.55 15.07 -19.67
N ARG A 440 -7.95 14.09 -18.96
CA ARG A 440 -6.50 14.08 -18.71
C ARG A 440 -5.68 13.82 -19.96
N ALA A 441 -6.20 13.11 -20.97
CA ALA A 441 -5.56 12.99 -22.28
C ALA A 441 -5.51 14.32 -23.04
N SER A 442 -6.50 15.21 -22.80
CA SER A 442 -6.66 16.49 -23.51
C SER A 442 -5.95 17.65 -22.82
N VAL A 443 -5.48 17.47 -21.57
CA VAL A 443 -4.76 18.51 -20.81
C VAL A 443 -3.33 18.03 -20.51
N GLY A 444 -2.34 18.73 -21.06
CA GLY A 444 -0.91 18.56 -20.71
C GLY A 444 -0.57 19.43 -19.50
N VAL A 445 0.39 19.00 -18.68
CA VAL A 445 0.82 19.79 -17.52
C VAL A 445 2.33 19.72 -17.35
N VAL A 446 2.93 20.86 -17.01
CA VAL A 446 4.30 20.97 -16.52
C VAL A 446 4.23 21.62 -15.14
N PHE A 447 4.52 20.82 -14.10
CA PHE A 447 4.47 21.30 -12.71
C PHE A 447 5.69 22.13 -12.33
N GLN A 448 5.55 22.94 -11.32
CA GLN A 448 6.60 23.77 -10.71
C GLN A 448 7.80 22.91 -10.29
N GLU A 449 7.56 21.85 -9.54
CA GLU A 449 8.56 20.85 -9.20
C GLU A 449 8.40 19.62 -10.11
N PRO A 450 9.35 19.39 -11.05
CA PRO A 450 9.26 18.27 -11.96
C PRO A 450 9.52 16.96 -11.23
N PHE A 451 8.49 16.13 -11.12
CA PHE A 451 8.64 14.79 -10.56
C PHE A 451 9.08 13.79 -11.64
N LEU A 452 10.17 13.08 -11.36
CA LEU A 452 10.67 11.99 -12.21
C LEU A 452 10.61 10.67 -11.44
N PHE A 453 10.15 9.64 -12.13
CA PHE A 453 10.15 8.27 -11.60
C PHE A 453 11.55 7.66 -11.64
N SER A 454 11.81 6.75 -10.72
CA SER A 454 12.99 5.88 -10.81
C SER A 454 12.92 5.07 -12.10
N GLY A 455 14.00 5.12 -12.89
CA GLY A 455 14.06 4.48 -14.20
C GLY A 455 15.01 5.23 -15.13
N THR A 456 14.91 4.93 -16.41
CA THR A 456 15.74 5.59 -17.44
C THR A 456 15.17 6.96 -17.84
N VAL A 457 15.98 7.77 -18.48
CA VAL A 457 15.54 9.03 -19.10
C VAL A 457 14.46 8.76 -20.14
N ARG A 458 14.64 7.72 -20.97
CA ARG A 458 13.67 7.27 -21.97
C ARG A 458 12.30 7.00 -21.35
N GLU A 459 12.25 6.17 -20.30
CA GLU A 459 11.01 5.81 -19.62
C GLU A 459 10.30 7.04 -19.03
N ASN A 460 11.06 8.00 -18.50
CA ASN A 460 10.51 9.23 -17.97
C ASN A 460 9.90 10.14 -19.04
N ILE A 461 10.51 10.24 -20.23
CA ILE A 461 9.93 10.98 -21.35
C ILE A 461 8.72 10.23 -21.92
N ALA A 462 8.86 8.92 -22.15
CA ALA A 462 7.81 8.05 -22.69
C ALA A 462 6.58 7.94 -21.76
N TYR A 463 6.68 8.35 -20.48
CA TYR A 463 5.53 8.37 -19.57
C TYR A 463 4.36 9.22 -20.10
N GLY A 464 4.61 10.23 -20.93
CA GLY A 464 3.59 11.02 -21.61
C GLY A 464 2.81 10.26 -22.70
N ARG A 465 3.46 9.27 -23.34
CA ARG A 465 2.89 8.38 -24.35
C ARG A 465 3.70 7.07 -24.36
N PRO A 466 3.23 6.02 -23.65
CA PRO A 466 4.00 4.78 -23.44
C PRO A 466 4.34 4.00 -24.73
N ASP A 467 3.54 4.13 -25.77
CA ASP A 467 3.71 3.51 -27.11
C ASP A 467 4.61 4.33 -28.07
N ALA A 468 5.19 5.43 -27.59
CA ALA A 468 6.06 6.28 -28.41
C ALA A 468 7.29 5.50 -28.90
N THR A 469 7.62 5.69 -30.17
CA THR A 469 8.84 5.15 -30.73
C THR A 469 10.07 5.86 -30.17
N GLU A 470 11.25 5.24 -30.32
CA GLU A 470 12.51 5.91 -29.94
C GLU A 470 12.70 7.23 -30.69
N ALA A 471 12.28 7.28 -31.96
CA ALA A 471 12.35 8.49 -32.77
C ALA A 471 11.49 9.62 -32.20
N ASP A 472 10.27 9.29 -31.69
CA ASP A 472 9.36 10.23 -31.04
C ASP A 472 9.98 10.79 -29.74
N VAL A 473 10.54 9.91 -28.92
CA VAL A 473 11.20 10.28 -27.65
C VAL A 473 12.39 11.22 -27.93
N ARG A 474 13.24 10.89 -28.90
CA ARG A 474 14.36 11.74 -29.31
C ARG A 474 13.90 13.07 -29.90
N SER A 475 12.82 13.07 -30.68
CA SER A 475 12.22 14.29 -31.21
C SER A 475 11.71 15.22 -30.09
N ALA A 476 10.96 14.67 -29.15
CA ALA A 476 10.47 15.42 -27.99
C ALA A 476 11.63 15.98 -27.13
N ALA A 477 12.69 15.19 -26.92
CA ALA A 477 13.86 15.63 -26.18
C ALA A 477 14.61 16.79 -26.90
N ARG A 478 14.75 16.74 -28.24
CA ARG A 478 15.36 17.84 -29.00
C ARG A 478 14.56 19.12 -28.89
N ARG A 479 13.25 19.04 -29.09
CA ARG A 479 12.33 20.18 -28.99
C ARG A 479 12.33 20.79 -27.57
N ALA A 480 12.47 19.99 -26.54
CA ALA A 480 12.60 20.44 -25.15
C ALA A 480 14.03 20.90 -24.78
N ASN A 481 14.93 21.02 -25.74
CA ASN A 481 16.36 21.33 -25.51
C ASN A 481 17.04 20.38 -24.49
N ALA A 482 16.59 19.11 -24.46
CA ALA A 482 17.11 18.10 -23.55
C ALA A 482 18.12 17.16 -24.20
N ALA A 483 18.14 17.03 -25.53
CA ALA A 483 18.92 16.04 -26.24
C ALA A 483 20.42 16.15 -25.94
N ASP A 484 21.00 17.34 -25.98
CA ASP A 484 22.45 17.54 -25.82
C ASP A 484 22.98 17.01 -24.48
N PHE A 485 22.29 17.29 -23.38
CA PHE A 485 22.75 16.79 -22.08
C PHE A 485 22.47 15.29 -21.89
N ILE A 486 21.36 14.76 -22.48
CA ILE A 486 21.03 13.35 -22.43
C ILE A 486 22.07 12.53 -23.20
N GLU A 487 22.43 12.97 -24.40
CA GLU A 487 23.44 12.33 -25.25
C GLU A 487 24.85 12.45 -24.67
N GLY A 488 25.09 13.43 -23.80
CA GLY A 488 26.30 13.57 -23.02
C GLY A 488 26.44 12.58 -21.87
N PHE A 489 25.40 11.85 -21.50
CA PHE A 489 25.51 10.79 -20.50
C PHE A 489 26.13 9.53 -21.13
N ARG A 490 26.83 8.72 -20.29
CA ARG A 490 27.48 7.49 -20.75
C ARG A 490 26.51 6.54 -21.48
N ASP A 491 25.30 6.39 -20.94
CA ASP A 491 24.29 5.46 -21.45
C ASP A 491 23.16 6.21 -22.19
N GLY A 492 23.33 7.52 -22.49
CA GLY A 492 22.37 8.34 -23.21
C GLY A 492 20.97 8.29 -22.62
N TYR A 493 19.98 7.96 -23.44
CA TYR A 493 18.57 7.84 -23.04
C TYR A 493 18.30 6.67 -22.09
N ASP A 494 19.19 5.67 -22.01
CA ASP A 494 19.06 4.52 -21.12
C ASP A 494 19.74 4.76 -19.75
N THR A 495 20.23 5.98 -19.52
CA THR A 495 20.80 6.39 -18.24
C THR A 495 19.75 6.33 -17.14
N LEU A 496 20.07 5.58 -16.05
CA LEU A 496 19.27 5.51 -14.85
C LEU A 496 19.41 6.79 -14.03
N ILE A 497 18.32 7.50 -13.82
CA ILE A 497 18.30 8.80 -13.13
C ILE A 497 18.07 8.71 -11.61
N GLY A 498 17.82 7.51 -11.09
CA GLY A 498 17.65 7.27 -9.67
C GLY A 498 16.34 7.84 -9.09
N GLU A 499 16.18 7.72 -7.79
CA GLU A 499 14.97 8.19 -7.09
C GLU A 499 14.82 9.71 -7.25
N ARG A 500 13.63 10.14 -7.71
CA ARG A 500 13.28 11.55 -7.95
C ARG A 500 14.30 12.33 -8.79
N GLY A 501 15.10 11.64 -9.62
CA GLY A 501 16.13 12.29 -10.45
C GLY A 501 17.23 12.98 -9.64
N LEU A 502 17.64 12.44 -8.50
CA LEU A 502 18.63 13.03 -7.59
C LEU A 502 19.98 13.38 -8.27
N ARG A 503 20.29 12.74 -9.39
CA ARG A 503 21.53 12.96 -10.16
C ARG A 503 21.43 14.08 -11.19
N LEU A 504 20.24 14.69 -11.37
CA LEU A 504 19.99 15.73 -12.36
C LEU A 504 19.90 17.11 -11.70
N SER A 505 20.35 18.15 -12.42
CA SER A 505 20.09 19.53 -12.01
C SER A 505 18.60 19.89 -12.17
N GLY A 506 18.12 20.92 -11.49
CA GLY A 506 16.75 21.41 -11.62
C GLY A 506 16.35 21.66 -13.08
N GLY A 507 17.19 22.35 -13.85
CA GLY A 507 16.95 22.60 -15.26
C GLY A 507 16.95 21.35 -16.14
N GLN A 508 17.73 20.32 -15.82
CA GLN A 508 17.69 19.04 -16.53
C GLN A 508 16.37 18.30 -16.26
N LYS A 509 15.93 18.27 -15.00
CA LYS A 509 14.64 17.69 -14.63
C LYS A 509 13.48 18.38 -15.36
N GLN A 510 13.52 19.71 -15.38
CA GLN A 510 12.47 20.51 -16.02
C GLN A 510 12.38 20.22 -17.52
N ARG A 511 13.53 20.17 -18.23
CA ARG A 511 13.55 19.84 -19.65
C ARG A 511 13.05 18.42 -19.96
N ILE A 512 13.30 17.45 -19.09
CA ILE A 512 12.68 16.11 -19.20
C ILE A 512 11.17 16.19 -19.02
N ALA A 513 10.67 16.96 -18.06
CA ALA A 513 9.22 17.17 -17.86
C ALA A 513 8.57 17.89 -19.06
N VAL A 514 9.25 18.87 -19.64
CA VAL A 514 8.81 19.54 -20.89
C VAL A 514 8.76 18.53 -22.05
N ALA A 515 9.81 17.69 -22.22
CA ALA A 515 9.83 16.63 -23.24
C ALA A 515 8.67 15.63 -23.06
N ARG A 516 8.35 15.27 -21.81
CA ARG A 516 7.19 14.43 -21.46
C ARG A 516 5.87 15.07 -21.90
N ALA A 517 5.69 16.38 -21.66
CA ALA A 517 4.52 17.13 -22.07
C ALA A 517 4.42 17.29 -23.60
N MET A 518 5.56 17.50 -24.28
CA MET A 518 5.63 17.52 -25.75
C MET A 518 5.21 16.19 -26.36
N LEU A 519 5.70 15.09 -25.81
CA LEU A 519 5.37 13.74 -26.28
C LEU A 519 3.90 13.40 -26.07
N LYS A 520 3.31 13.88 -24.98
CA LYS A 520 1.87 13.74 -24.69
C LYS A 520 1.02 14.48 -25.73
N ASP A 521 1.47 15.61 -26.24
CA ASP A 521 0.85 16.39 -27.33
C ASP A 521 -0.65 16.72 -27.11
N ALA A 522 -0.97 17.21 -25.92
CA ALA A 522 -2.33 17.60 -25.55
C ALA A 522 -2.73 18.95 -26.13
N PRO A 523 -4.01 19.18 -26.52
CA PRO A 523 -4.48 20.44 -27.10
C PRO A 523 -4.54 21.59 -26.09
N VAL A 524 -4.72 21.29 -24.82
CA VAL A 524 -4.70 22.27 -23.71
C VAL A 524 -3.45 22.02 -22.90
N LEU A 525 -2.78 23.10 -22.51
CA LEU A 525 -1.55 23.07 -21.72
C LEU A 525 -1.71 23.85 -20.42
N VAL A 526 -1.20 23.32 -19.34
CA VAL A 526 -1.05 24.01 -18.05
C VAL A 526 0.43 24.09 -17.71
N LEU A 527 0.90 25.31 -17.45
CA LEU A 527 2.26 25.58 -16.99
C LEU A 527 2.19 26.19 -15.58
N ASP A 528 2.70 25.44 -14.60
CA ASP A 528 2.75 25.89 -13.21
C ASP A 528 4.20 26.28 -12.89
N GLU A 529 4.52 27.58 -12.95
CA GLU A 529 5.82 28.18 -12.59
C GLU A 529 7.08 27.39 -12.99
N ALA A 530 7.14 26.94 -14.22
CA ALA A 530 8.13 25.96 -14.69
C ALA A 530 9.62 26.44 -14.66
N THR A 531 9.94 27.66 -14.17
CA THR A 531 11.29 28.23 -14.22
C THR A 531 11.81 28.85 -12.91
N SER A 532 11.06 28.81 -11.81
CA SER A 532 11.31 29.58 -10.58
C SER A 532 12.62 29.25 -9.83
N ALA A 533 13.19 28.07 -9.99
CA ALA A 533 14.35 27.60 -9.21
C ALA A 533 15.62 27.39 -10.05
N LEU A 534 15.73 28.06 -11.22
CA LEU A 534 16.80 27.83 -12.20
C LEU A 534 17.81 28.97 -12.23
N ASP A 535 19.06 28.65 -12.55
CA ASP A 535 20.05 29.66 -12.93
C ASP A 535 19.68 30.29 -14.30
N THR A 536 20.16 31.51 -14.55
CA THR A 536 19.79 32.32 -15.73
C THR A 536 20.04 31.61 -17.07
N LYS A 537 21.07 30.74 -17.16
CA LYS A 537 21.37 30.02 -18.39
C LYS A 537 20.44 28.83 -18.58
N ALA A 538 20.21 28.06 -17.53
CA ALA A 538 19.25 26.95 -17.55
C ALA A 538 17.83 27.47 -17.80
N GLU A 539 17.45 28.60 -17.19
CA GLU A 539 16.17 29.24 -17.39
C GLU A 539 15.91 29.57 -18.86
N ARG A 540 16.83 30.26 -19.56
CA ARG A 540 16.67 30.57 -20.98
C ARG A 540 16.46 29.32 -21.84
N THR A 541 17.18 28.25 -21.52
CA THR A 541 17.08 27.00 -22.27
C THR A 541 15.75 26.29 -22.03
N VAL A 542 15.26 26.30 -20.79
CA VAL A 542 13.93 25.76 -20.43
C VAL A 542 12.84 26.60 -21.05
N GLN A 543 12.95 27.96 -20.97
CA GLN A 543 11.97 28.87 -21.55
C GLN A 543 11.80 28.65 -23.06
N ALA A 544 12.89 28.53 -23.82
CA ALA A 544 12.80 28.23 -25.25
C ALA A 544 12.07 26.90 -25.53
N GLY A 545 12.24 25.88 -24.68
CA GLY A 545 11.47 24.62 -24.77
C GLY A 545 9.98 24.79 -24.42
N LEU A 546 9.68 25.66 -23.45
CA LEU A 546 8.29 25.98 -23.08
C LEU A 546 7.59 26.78 -24.20
N ASP A 547 8.28 27.75 -24.81
CA ASP A 547 7.74 28.53 -25.91
C ASP A 547 7.38 27.64 -27.10
N GLU A 548 8.24 26.70 -27.47
CA GLU A 548 7.94 25.68 -28.49
C GLU A 548 6.79 24.77 -28.09
N LEU A 549 6.72 24.38 -26.78
CA LEU A 549 5.61 23.58 -26.27
C LEU A 549 4.27 24.32 -26.35
N MET A 550 4.25 25.63 -26.11
CA MET A 550 3.03 26.47 -26.17
C MET A 550 2.53 26.69 -27.59
N GLU A 551 3.39 26.59 -28.61
CA GLU A 551 3.04 26.90 -29.99
C GLU A 551 1.84 26.09 -30.47
N GLY A 552 0.79 26.81 -30.92
CA GLY A 552 -0.46 26.23 -31.44
C GLY A 552 -1.38 25.58 -30.39
N ARG A 553 -1.08 25.67 -29.11
CA ARG A 553 -1.88 25.11 -28.00
C ARG A 553 -2.51 26.20 -27.16
N THR A 554 -3.75 25.97 -26.69
CA THR A 554 -4.37 26.86 -25.70
C THR A 554 -3.69 26.61 -24.35
N THR A 555 -3.09 27.64 -23.80
CA THR A 555 -2.19 27.50 -22.64
C THR A 555 -2.70 28.35 -21.46
N LEU A 556 -2.80 27.72 -20.29
CA LEU A 556 -3.02 28.37 -19.00
C LEU A 556 -1.70 28.39 -18.23
N VAL A 557 -1.19 29.57 -17.90
CA VAL A 557 0.09 29.76 -17.22
C VAL A 557 -0.16 30.33 -15.82
N ILE A 558 0.31 29.63 -14.77
CA ILE A 558 0.46 30.26 -13.46
C ILE A 558 1.82 30.96 -13.47
N ALA A 559 1.77 32.29 -13.50
CA ALA A 559 2.97 33.06 -13.66
C ALA A 559 3.43 33.69 -12.34
N HIS A 560 4.71 33.50 -12.04
CA HIS A 560 5.43 34.15 -10.93
C HIS A 560 6.58 35.02 -11.42
N ARG A 561 6.61 35.29 -12.74
CA ARG A 561 7.57 36.21 -13.37
C ARG A 561 6.89 37.13 -14.34
N LEU A 562 7.23 38.42 -14.26
CA LEU A 562 6.66 39.43 -15.13
C LEU A 562 7.00 39.21 -16.61
N SER A 563 8.19 38.67 -16.91
CA SER A 563 8.57 38.34 -18.29
C SER A 563 7.61 37.32 -18.92
N THR A 564 7.15 36.32 -18.13
CA THR A 564 6.19 35.34 -18.62
C THR A 564 4.79 35.92 -18.82
N ILE A 565 4.40 36.93 -17.99
CA ILE A 565 3.10 37.57 -18.08
C ILE A 565 3.07 38.55 -19.27
N ALA A 566 4.18 39.19 -19.62
CA ALA A 566 4.25 40.16 -20.70
C ALA A 566 3.98 39.55 -22.09
N ASP A 567 4.25 38.27 -22.27
CA ASP A 567 4.16 37.56 -23.54
C ASP A 567 2.88 36.71 -23.70
N VAL A 568 1.84 36.96 -22.87
CA VAL A 568 0.55 36.28 -22.99
C VAL A 568 -0.49 37.16 -23.70
N ASP A 569 -1.55 36.55 -24.23
CA ASP A 569 -2.64 37.26 -24.89
C ASP A 569 -3.60 37.86 -23.87
N THR A 570 -3.89 37.15 -22.80
CA THR A 570 -4.86 37.54 -21.77
C THR A 570 -4.30 37.28 -20.37
N ILE A 571 -4.50 38.23 -19.46
CA ILE A 571 -4.22 38.09 -18.02
C ILE A 571 -5.55 38.00 -17.28
N ILE A 572 -5.62 37.09 -16.32
CA ILE A 572 -6.72 36.99 -15.37
C ILE A 572 -6.13 37.20 -13.98
N THR A 573 -6.53 38.24 -13.29
CA THR A 573 -6.14 38.46 -11.91
C THR A 573 -7.14 37.84 -10.96
N LEU A 574 -6.63 37.20 -9.92
CA LEU A 574 -7.43 36.54 -8.88
C LEU A 574 -7.17 37.21 -7.53
N ASP A 575 -8.24 37.67 -6.90
CA ASP A 575 -8.24 38.16 -5.54
C ASP A 575 -9.18 37.31 -4.67
N HIS A 576 -8.64 36.68 -3.61
CA HIS A 576 -9.41 35.83 -2.69
C HIS A 576 -10.37 34.86 -3.38
N GLY A 577 -9.88 34.18 -4.44
CA GLY A 577 -10.67 33.18 -5.18
C GLY A 577 -11.71 33.76 -6.14
N ARG A 578 -11.72 35.08 -6.39
CA ARG A 578 -12.57 35.74 -7.35
C ARG A 578 -11.75 36.31 -8.49
N VAL A 579 -12.35 36.43 -9.65
CA VAL A 579 -11.75 37.19 -10.76
C VAL A 579 -11.87 38.69 -10.44
N ASP A 580 -10.71 39.36 -10.41
CA ASP A 580 -10.64 40.82 -10.22
C ASP A 580 -10.64 41.54 -11.57
N GLU A 581 -9.71 41.19 -12.47
CA GLU A 581 -9.60 41.78 -13.81
C GLU A 581 -9.34 40.70 -14.86
N VAL A 582 -9.82 40.97 -16.09
CA VAL A 582 -9.51 40.17 -17.28
C VAL A 582 -9.20 41.13 -18.43
N GLY A 583 -8.07 40.99 -19.08
CA GLY A 583 -7.70 41.83 -20.22
C GLY A 583 -6.32 41.55 -20.78
N SER A 584 -5.95 42.28 -21.83
CA SER A 584 -4.59 42.20 -22.38
C SER A 584 -3.55 42.80 -21.41
N PRO A 585 -2.27 42.38 -21.47
CA PRO A 585 -1.21 43.01 -20.67
C PRO A 585 -1.16 44.53 -20.83
N ALA A 586 -1.44 45.07 -22.03
CA ALA A 586 -1.43 46.51 -22.32
C ALA A 586 -2.58 47.23 -21.62
N ASP A 587 -3.79 46.67 -21.64
CA ASP A 587 -4.97 47.26 -21.02
C ASP A 587 -4.84 47.24 -19.48
N LEU A 588 -4.42 46.13 -18.92
CA LEU A 588 -4.29 45.95 -17.47
C LEU A 588 -3.10 46.70 -16.86
N ALA A 589 -2.09 47.06 -17.65
CA ALA A 589 -0.99 47.91 -17.18
C ALA A 589 -1.42 49.29 -16.68
N VAL A 590 -2.55 49.77 -17.16
CA VAL A 590 -3.10 51.11 -16.83
C VAL A 590 -4.44 51.09 -16.08
N SER A 591 -4.95 49.87 -15.77
CA SER A 591 -6.27 49.70 -15.14
C SER A 591 -6.33 50.19 -13.70
N GLY A 592 -5.22 50.18 -12.98
CA GLY A 592 -5.15 50.48 -11.54
C GLY A 592 -5.41 49.27 -10.64
N GLY A 593 -5.61 48.05 -11.19
CA GLY A 593 -5.81 46.81 -10.46
C GLY A 593 -4.52 46.06 -10.13
N ILE A 594 -4.63 44.76 -9.84
CA ILE A 594 -3.53 43.90 -9.36
C ILE A 594 -2.33 43.90 -10.32
N TYR A 595 -2.58 43.81 -11.63
CA TYR A 595 -1.46 43.75 -12.60
C TYR A 595 -0.69 45.06 -12.69
N SER A 596 -1.38 46.19 -12.72
CA SER A 596 -0.74 47.52 -12.72
C SER A 596 0.05 47.77 -11.42
N GLU A 597 -0.47 47.27 -10.30
CA GLU A 597 0.23 47.32 -9.02
C GLU A 597 1.52 46.48 -9.05
N LEU A 598 1.48 45.25 -9.57
CA LEU A 598 2.65 44.41 -9.74
C LEU A 598 3.75 45.08 -10.57
N LEU A 599 3.38 45.72 -11.68
CA LEU A 599 4.32 46.47 -12.51
C LEU A 599 4.99 47.59 -11.71
N ARG A 600 4.19 48.37 -10.93
CA ARG A 600 4.70 49.43 -10.06
C ARG A 600 5.63 48.92 -8.96
N LEU A 601 5.25 47.84 -8.28
CA LEU A 601 6.04 47.21 -7.23
C LEU A 601 7.40 46.70 -7.74
N THR A 602 7.42 46.17 -8.97
CA THR A 602 8.66 45.70 -9.60
C THR A 602 9.60 46.85 -9.98
N ALA A 603 9.07 47.98 -10.32
CA ALA A 603 9.87 49.18 -10.63
C ALA A 603 10.37 49.90 -9.36
N SER A 604 9.87 49.53 -8.17
CA SER A 604 10.23 50.14 -6.90
C SER A 604 11.46 49.50 -6.27
N SER A 605 12.33 50.31 -5.66
CA SER A 605 13.47 49.86 -4.87
C SER A 605 13.17 49.73 -3.36
N SER A 606 11.93 50.06 -2.92
CA SER A 606 11.49 50.03 -1.53
C SER A 606 11.45 48.60 -0.94
N GLU A 607 11.91 48.42 0.28
CA GLU A 607 11.88 47.11 0.98
C GLU A 607 10.44 46.67 1.27
N ALA A 608 9.55 47.58 1.61
CA ALA A 608 8.13 47.31 1.82
C ALA A 608 7.43 46.84 0.52
N ASP A 609 7.78 47.43 -0.62
CA ASP A 609 7.22 47.03 -1.92
C ASP A 609 7.76 45.66 -2.37
N ARG A 610 9.02 45.34 -2.03
CA ARG A 610 9.59 43.99 -2.26
C ARG A 610 8.90 42.91 -1.41
N GLU A 611 8.57 43.22 -0.17
CA GLU A 611 7.82 42.28 0.68
C GLU A 611 6.41 42.06 0.14
N ARG A 612 5.76 43.11 -0.37
CA ARG A 612 4.45 43.00 -1.00
C ARG A 612 4.51 42.22 -2.32
N LEU A 613 5.57 42.40 -3.12
CA LEU A 613 5.82 41.64 -4.34
C LEU A 613 5.96 40.11 -4.05
N ARG A 614 6.61 39.76 -2.94
CA ARG A 614 6.73 38.36 -2.50
C ARG A 614 5.39 37.68 -2.16
N ARG A 615 4.39 38.43 -1.69
CA ARG A 615 3.03 37.89 -1.44
C ARG A 615 2.37 37.42 -2.74
N PHE A 616 2.67 38.05 -3.85
CA PHE A 616 2.25 37.60 -5.17
C PHE A 616 3.10 36.47 -5.72
N GLY A 617 4.16 36.02 -5.00
CA GLY A 617 5.06 34.97 -5.43
C GLY A 617 6.16 35.43 -6.39
N PHE A 618 6.34 36.75 -6.57
CA PHE A 618 7.39 37.30 -7.43
C PHE A 618 8.69 37.52 -6.68
N ASP A 619 9.79 37.14 -7.30
CA ASP A 619 11.13 37.31 -6.72
C ASP A 619 11.62 38.75 -7.01
N ALA A 620 11.77 39.54 -5.98
CA ALA A 620 12.39 40.84 -6.07
C ALA A 620 13.91 40.63 -6.17
N GLY A 621 14.47 40.64 -7.38
CA GLY A 621 15.89 40.52 -7.62
C GLY A 621 16.76 41.38 -6.70
N PRO A 622 18.08 41.16 -6.60
CA PRO A 622 18.98 41.95 -5.77
C PRO A 622 18.88 43.43 -6.18
N ALA A 623 18.86 44.33 -5.15
CA ALA A 623 18.88 45.75 -5.39
C ALA A 623 20.06 46.09 -6.32
N THR A 624 19.77 46.59 -7.50
CA THR A 624 20.78 47.33 -8.27
C THR A 624 21.17 48.51 -7.42
N SER A 625 22.33 48.41 -6.76
CA SER A 625 23.00 49.57 -6.18
C SER A 625 23.26 50.52 -7.33
N GLY A 626 22.42 51.56 -7.44
CA GLY A 626 22.70 52.63 -8.36
C GLY A 626 24.04 53.30 -7.99
N GLU A 627 24.96 53.29 -8.91
CA GLU A 627 26.06 54.24 -8.93
C GLU A 627 25.53 55.61 -9.37
#